data_89c54d5b67e73c0f2539dcc448a5335e
#
_entry.id   89c54d5b67e73c0f2539dcc448a5335e
#
_cell.length_a   1.000
_cell.length_b   1.000
_cell.length_c   1.000
_cell.angle_alpha   90.00
_cell.angle_beta   90.00
_cell.angle_gamma   90.00
#
_symmetry.space_group_name_H-M   'P 1'
#
loop_
_entity.id
_entity.type
_entity.pdbx_description
1 polymer ?
#
loop_
_entity_poly.entity_id
_entity_poly.type
_entity_poly.pdbx_seq_one_letter_code
_entity_poly.pdbx_strand_id
1 'polypeptide(L)'
;MPASILKGKSILAVDDEEDILEILAEELEDYKVDYDTASTYEDALKKLVSFTYDLVILDIMGVRGFDLLEVAAARKIPVVMLTAHALNPENLKKSIELGARAYLPKDHIVKMIPFLEDLLMLSYQSTWKSALSRLGVVFGAQFGQEWRKTEKEFWDKFERDLEITESTIIES
;
A
#
# COMPACT_ATOMS: atom_id res chain seq x y z
N MET A 1 0.38 -22.02 16.97
CA MET A 1 0.71 -20.95 16.01
C MET A 1 0.95 -19.65 16.75
N PRO A 2 2.06 -18.97 16.49
CA PRO A 2 2.26 -17.66 17.07
C PRO A 2 1.18 -16.71 16.56
N ALA A 3 0.73 -15.81 17.42
CA ALA A 3 -0.24 -14.80 17.03
C ALA A 3 0.37 -13.86 16.00
N SER A 4 -0.42 -13.50 14.97
CA SER A 4 0.00 -12.52 13.98
C SER A 4 0.11 -11.14 14.61
N ILE A 5 1.04 -10.32 14.11
CA ILE A 5 1.13 -8.91 14.47
C ILE A 5 -0.17 -8.16 14.13
N LEU A 6 -0.99 -8.69 13.22
CA LEU A 6 -2.26 -8.08 12.82
C LEU A 6 -3.32 -8.11 13.91
N LYS A 7 -3.21 -9.02 14.88
CA LYS A 7 -4.21 -9.16 15.93
C LYS A 7 -4.39 -7.86 16.70
N GLY A 8 -5.63 -7.38 16.76
CA GLY A 8 -5.97 -6.15 17.46
C GLY A 8 -5.65 -4.87 16.71
N LYS A 9 -5.10 -4.97 15.50
CA LYS A 9 -4.80 -3.80 14.68
C LYS A 9 -6.07 -3.26 14.02
N SER A 10 -6.13 -1.95 13.86
CA SER A 10 -7.25 -1.27 13.24
C SER A 10 -6.92 -0.97 11.77
N ILE A 11 -7.70 -1.51 10.86
CA ILE A 11 -7.49 -1.38 9.42
C ILE A 11 -8.73 -0.79 8.76
N LEU A 12 -8.55 0.29 7.99
CA LEU A 12 -9.59 0.85 7.14
C LEU A 12 -9.32 0.46 5.69
N ALA A 13 -10.31 -0.13 5.03
CA ALA A 13 -10.24 -0.41 3.60
C ALA A 13 -11.23 0.47 2.85
N VAL A 14 -10.76 1.12 1.78
CA VAL A 14 -11.56 2.04 0.98
C VAL A 14 -11.55 1.59 -0.47
N ASP A 15 -12.72 1.24 -0.99
CA ASP A 15 -12.90 0.80 -2.38
C ASP A 15 -14.37 0.97 -2.72
N ASP A 16 -14.69 1.46 -3.92
CA ASP A 16 -16.07 1.57 -4.37
C ASP A 16 -16.65 0.22 -4.83
N GLU A 17 -15.81 -0.80 -4.99
CA GLU A 17 -16.25 -2.16 -5.29
C GLU A 17 -16.46 -2.95 -4.00
N GLU A 18 -17.72 -3.18 -3.67
CA GLU A 18 -18.09 -3.93 -2.45
C GLU A 18 -17.48 -5.33 -2.42
N ASP A 19 -17.32 -5.98 -3.58
CA ASP A 19 -16.71 -7.30 -3.68
C ASP A 19 -15.28 -7.30 -3.15
N ILE A 20 -14.51 -6.25 -3.42
CA ILE A 20 -13.14 -6.12 -2.93
C ILE A 20 -13.14 -6.01 -1.41
N LEU A 21 -14.05 -5.19 -0.86
CA LEU A 21 -14.16 -5.04 0.59
C LEU A 21 -14.54 -6.35 1.28
N GLU A 22 -15.39 -7.15 0.65
CA GLU A 22 -15.76 -8.48 1.16
C GLU A 22 -14.60 -9.47 1.11
N ILE A 23 -13.83 -9.49 0.03
CA ILE A 23 -12.65 -10.34 -0.10
C ILE A 23 -11.62 -9.99 0.98
N LEU A 24 -11.39 -8.70 1.20
CA LEU A 24 -10.48 -8.25 2.26
C LEU A 24 -10.97 -8.68 3.64
N ALA A 25 -12.28 -8.57 3.88
CA ALA A 25 -12.86 -9.02 5.14
C ALA A 25 -12.64 -10.52 5.37
N GLU A 26 -12.83 -11.34 4.34
CA GLU A 26 -12.61 -12.78 4.41
C GLU A 26 -11.14 -13.12 4.69
N GLU A 27 -10.22 -12.44 4.00
CA GLU A 27 -8.78 -12.66 4.21
C GLU A 27 -8.34 -12.29 5.63
N LEU A 28 -8.96 -11.28 6.24
CA LEU A 28 -8.59 -10.79 7.57
C LEU A 28 -9.37 -11.45 8.71
N GLU A 29 -10.40 -12.24 8.41
CA GLU A 29 -11.32 -12.79 9.41
C GLU A 29 -10.62 -13.55 10.54
N ASP A 30 -9.65 -14.42 10.19
CA ASP A 30 -8.97 -15.26 11.16
C ASP A 30 -7.90 -14.52 11.97
N TYR A 31 -7.59 -13.27 11.61
CA TYR A 31 -6.49 -12.52 12.21
C TYR A 31 -6.94 -11.57 13.33
N LYS A 32 -8.25 -11.53 13.62
CA LYS A 32 -8.81 -10.71 14.70
C LYS A 32 -8.45 -9.22 14.56
N VAL A 33 -8.57 -8.71 13.35
CA VAL A 33 -8.36 -7.31 13.02
C VAL A 33 -9.63 -6.53 13.31
N ASP A 34 -9.49 -5.30 13.79
CA ASP A 34 -10.59 -4.35 13.85
C ASP A 34 -10.73 -3.73 12.45
N TYR A 35 -11.62 -4.28 11.65
CA TYR A 35 -11.76 -3.98 10.24
C TYR A 35 -12.91 -3.04 9.98
N ASP A 36 -12.63 -1.91 9.34
CA ASP A 36 -13.62 -0.90 8.97
C ASP A 36 -13.53 -0.65 7.46
N THR A 37 -14.62 -0.21 6.86
CA THR A 37 -14.69 0.01 5.42
C THR A 37 -15.31 1.35 5.07
N ALA A 38 -14.99 1.85 3.88
CA ALA A 38 -15.66 2.98 3.28
C ALA A 38 -15.71 2.76 1.76
N SER A 39 -16.84 3.05 1.15
CA SER A 39 -17.02 2.88 -0.30
C SER A 39 -17.14 4.20 -1.05
N THR A 40 -17.08 5.32 -0.36
CA THR A 40 -17.11 6.65 -0.95
C THR A 40 -15.98 7.51 -0.40
N TYR A 41 -15.59 8.53 -1.16
CA TYR A 41 -14.61 9.51 -0.71
C TYR A 41 -15.04 10.21 0.58
N GLU A 42 -16.29 10.65 0.63
CA GLU A 42 -16.81 11.42 1.77
C GLU A 42 -16.77 10.61 3.06
N ASP A 43 -17.21 9.35 3.01
CA ASP A 43 -17.19 8.47 4.17
C ASP A 43 -15.76 8.15 4.61
N ALA A 44 -14.88 7.87 3.65
CA ALA A 44 -13.48 7.60 3.93
C ALA A 44 -12.80 8.81 4.57
N LEU A 45 -13.03 10.00 4.04
CA LEU A 45 -12.45 11.22 4.59
C LEU A 45 -12.90 11.45 6.02
N LYS A 46 -14.20 11.29 6.28
CA LYS A 46 -14.76 11.43 7.62
C LYS A 46 -14.09 10.47 8.60
N LYS A 47 -13.91 9.22 8.21
CA LYS A 47 -13.26 8.21 9.06
C LYS A 47 -11.80 8.52 9.28
N LEU A 48 -11.08 8.93 8.24
CA LEU A 48 -9.66 9.26 8.34
C LEU A 48 -9.38 10.45 9.26
N VAL A 49 -10.28 11.42 9.33
CA VAL A 49 -10.09 12.57 10.22
C VAL A 49 -10.63 12.33 11.63
N SER A 50 -11.55 11.38 11.80
CA SER A 50 -12.20 11.11 13.08
C SER A 50 -11.56 10.00 13.90
N PHE A 51 -10.94 9.01 13.25
CA PHE A 51 -10.39 7.84 13.90
C PHE A 51 -8.91 7.66 13.55
N THR A 52 -8.19 6.92 14.40
CA THR A 52 -6.80 6.54 14.13
C THR A 52 -6.77 5.07 13.72
N TYR A 53 -6.13 4.80 12.59
CA TYR A 53 -5.96 3.43 12.09
C TYR A 53 -4.47 3.07 12.08
N ASP A 54 -4.18 1.79 12.26
CA ASP A 54 -2.81 1.26 12.15
C ASP A 54 -2.40 1.13 10.68
N LEU A 55 -3.37 0.93 9.81
CA LEU A 55 -3.14 0.74 8.37
C LEU A 55 -4.37 1.13 7.59
N VAL A 56 -4.17 1.73 6.42
CA VAL A 56 -5.25 2.05 5.49
C VAL A 56 -4.94 1.42 4.14
N ILE A 57 -5.94 0.76 3.55
CA ILE A 57 -5.86 0.17 2.22
C ILE A 57 -6.75 1.02 1.31
N LEU A 58 -6.17 1.64 0.29
CA LEU A 58 -6.88 2.59 -0.57
C LEU A 58 -6.88 2.13 -2.03
N ASP A 59 -8.07 2.10 -2.63
CA ASP A 59 -8.22 1.99 -4.08
C ASP A 59 -7.80 3.32 -4.73
N ILE A 60 -7.07 3.27 -5.84
CA ILE A 60 -6.63 4.47 -6.53
C ILE A 60 -7.80 5.17 -7.23
N MET A 61 -8.61 4.41 -7.96
CA MET A 61 -9.73 4.95 -8.75
C MET A 61 -11.04 4.79 -8.00
N GLY A 62 -12.02 5.61 -8.35
CA GLY A 62 -13.38 5.48 -7.81
C GLY A 62 -13.63 6.18 -6.48
N VAL A 63 -12.62 6.30 -5.63
CA VAL A 63 -12.75 6.94 -4.31
C VAL A 63 -11.78 8.09 -4.11
N ARG A 64 -11.17 8.61 -5.18
CA ARG A 64 -10.16 9.66 -5.12
C ARG A 64 -9.00 9.26 -4.20
N GLY A 65 -8.45 8.06 -4.46
CA GLY A 65 -7.46 7.44 -3.58
C GLY A 65 -6.21 8.30 -3.33
N PHE A 66 -5.75 9.06 -4.32
CA PHE A 66 -4.59 9.93 -4.10
C PHE A 66 -4.87 11.08 -3.14
N ASP A 67 -6.08 11.63 -3.17
CA ASP A 67 -6.46 12.69 -2.21
C ASP A 67 -6.56 12.13 -0.79
N LEU A 68 -7.12 10.93 -0.65
CA LEU A 68 -7.18 10.24 0.65
C LEU A 68 -5.79 9.86 1.15
N LEU A 69 -4.90 9.48 0.24
CA LEU A 69 -3.51 9.17 0.59
C LEU A 69 -2.82 10.38 1.20
N GLU A 70 -3.02 11.57 0.64
CA GLU A 70 -2.44 12.80 1.20
C GLU A 70 -2.93 13.04 2.63
N VAL A 71 -4.20 12.81 2.90
CA VAL A 71 -4.78 12.97 4.24
C VAL A 71 -4.15 11.97 5.22
N ALA A 72 -4.11 10.69 4.84
CA ALA A 72 -3.56 9.63 5.69
C ALA A 72 -2.06 9.84 5.95
N ALA A 73 -1.30 10.19 4.91
CA ALA A 73 0.14 10.44 5.03
C ALA A 73 0.44 11.64 5.95
N ALA A 74 -0.38 12.70 5.87
CA ALA A 74 -0.24 13.85 6.75
C ALA A 74 -0.45 13.47 8.22
N ARG A 75 -1.28 12.45 8.48
CA ARG A 75 -1.50 11.92 9.83
C ARG A 75 -0.54 10.78 10.19
N LYS A 76 0.41 10.47 9.31
CA LYS A 76 1.42 9.42 9.49
C LYS A 76 0.82 8.02 9.62
N ILE A 77 -0.32 7.78 8.98
CA ILE A 77 -0.95 6.47 8.93
C ILE A 77 -0.39 5.72 7.72
N PRO A 78 0.15 4.50 7.90
CA PRO A 78 0.66 3.71 6.77
C PRO A 78 -0.45 3.39 5.77
N VAL A 79 -0.17 3.54 4.48
CA VAL A 79 -1.14 3.31 3.40
C VAL A 79 -0.61 2.32 2.39
N VAL A 80 -1.45 1.34 2.02
CA VAL A 80 -1.24 0.46 0.87
C VAL A 80 -2.20 0.91 -0.22
N MET A 81 -1.68 1.19 -1.42
CA MET A 81 -2.53 1.47 -2.57
C MET A 81 -2.89 0.18 -3.28
N LEU A 82 -4.17 -0.02 -3.58
CA LEU A 82 -4.65 -1.14 -4.39
C LEU A 82 -5.04 -0.66 -5.77
N THR A 83 -4.74 -1.47 -6.79
CA THR A 83 -5.08 -1.12 -8.16
C THR A 83 -5.41 -2.34 -9.00
N ALA A 84 -6.48 -2.24 -9.80
CA ALA A 84 -6.79 -3.20 -10.86
C ALA A 84 -6.61 -2.52 -12.23
N HIS A 85 -7.27 -1.38 -12.39
CA HIS A 85 -7.32 -0.68 -13.68
C HIS A 85 -6.30 0.44 -13.79
N ALA A 86 -5.71 0.85 -12.68
CA ALA A 86 -4.72 1.90 -12.63
C ALA A 86 -3.29 1.37 -12.46
N LEU A 87 -3.06 0.10 -12.85
CA LEU A 87 -1.75 -0.52 -12.75
C LEU A 87 -0.86 0.03 -13.87
N ASN A 88 -0.08 1.06 -13.54
CA ASN A 88 0.89 1.65 -14.47
C ASN A 88 2.03 2.32 -13.68
N PRO A 89 3.19 2.53 -14.33
CA PRO A 89 4.34 3.13 -13.65
C PRO A 89 4.09 4.54 -13.12
N GLU A 90 3.28 5.33 -13.79
CA GLU A 90 2.96 6.70 -13.37
C GLU A 90 2.20 6.71 -12.05
N ASN A 91 1.21 5.82 -11.91
CA ASN A 91 0.46 5.71 -10.66
C ASN A 91 1.33 5.18 -9.52
N LEU A 92 2.24 4.26 -9.81
CA LEU A 92 3.20 3.79 -8.83
C LEU A 92 4.09 4.95 -8.35
N LYS A 93 4.63 5.71 -9.27
CA LYS A 93 5.45 6.88 -8.95
C LYS A 93 4.69 7.88 -8.09
N LYS A 94 3.45 8.22 -8.48
CA LYS A 94 2.62 9.16 -7.73
C LYS A 94 2.32 8.65 -6.33
N SER A 95 2.05 7.36 -6.18
CA SER A 95 1.83 6.75 -4.86
C SER A 95 3.04 6.93 -3.95
N ILE A 96 4.24 6.70 -4.48
CA ILE A 96 5.49 6.89 -3.73
C ILE A 96 5.68 8.36 -3.34
N GLU A 97 5.49 9.27 -4.28
CA GLU A 97 5.68 10.71 -4.06
C GLU A 97 4.72 11.25 -2.99
N LEU A 98 3.51 10.73 -2.92
CA LEU A 98 2.50 11.14 -1.95
C LEU A 98 2.62 10.42 -0.60
N GLY A 99 3.57 9.49 -0.47
CA GLY A 99 3.89 8.89 0.82
C GLY A 99 3.28 7.54 1.10
N ALA A 100 2.77 6.82 0.10
CA ALA A 100 2.29 5.46 0.29
C ALA A 100 3.42 4.55 0.75
N ARG A 101 3.09 3.60 1.62
CA ARG A 101 4.05 2.60 2.11
C ARG A 101 4.20 1.45 1.12
N ALA A 102 3.18 1.19 0.33
CA ALA A 102 3.20 0.09 -0.62
C ALA A 102 2.12 0.26 -1.69
N TYR A 103 2.23 -0.57 -2.71
CA TYR A 103 1.35 -0.57 -3.88
C TYR A 103 1.13 -2.02 -4.27
N LEU A 104 -0.12 -2.45 -4.38
CA LEU A 104 -0.44 -3.86 -4.58
C LEU A 104 -1.52 -4.02 -5.65
N PRO A 105 -1.32 -4.89 -6.65
CA PRO A 105 -2.38 -5.23 -7.60
C PRO A 105 -3.53 -5.94 -6.89
N LYS A 106 -4.77 -5.65 -7.28
CA LYS A 106 -5.95 -6.31 -6.70
C LYS A 106 -5.94 -7.83 -6.93
N ASP A 107 -5.27 -8.30 -7.98
CA ASP A 107 -5.11 -9.74 -8.25
C ASP A 107 -4.35 -10.49 -7.16
N HIS A 108 -3.59 -9.77 -6.34
CA HIS A 108 -2.74 -10.35 -5.29
C HIS A 108 -3.33 -10.24 -3.89
N ILE A 109 -4.62 -9.89 -3.77
CA ILE A 109 -5.28 -9.74 -2.47
C ILE A 109 -5.21 -11.02 -1.63
N VAL A 110 -5.39 -12.19 -2.25
CA VAL A 110 -5.33 -13.47 -1.53
C VAL A 110 -3.96 -13.78 -0.92
N LYS A 111 -2.92 -13.05 -1.32
CA LYS A 111 -1.57 -13.24 -0.81
C LYS A 111 -1.09 -12.04 0.01
N MET A 112 -2.01 -11.18 0.43
CA MET A 112 -1.64 -9.92 1.04
C MET A 112 -1.29 -10.01 2.52
N ILE A 113 -1.74 -11.07 3.22
CA ILE A 113 -1.53 -11.14 4.67
C ILE A 113 -0.05 -11.06 5.07
N PRO A 114 0.86 -11.88 4.52
CA PRO A 114 2.28 -11.73 4.83
C PRO A 114 2.82 -10.34 4.47
N PHE A 115 2.31 -9.76 3.40
CA PHE A 115 2.69 -8.43 2.95
C PHE A 115 2.26 -7.36 3.96
N LEU A 116 1.05 -7.44 4.49
CA LEU A 116 0.56 -6.51 5.52
C LEU A 116 1.35 -6.68 6.83
N GLU A 117 1.67 -7.92 7.20
CA GLU A 117 2.50 -8.19 8.37
C GLU A 117 3.88 -7.54 8.23
N ASP A 118 4.51 -7.71 7.07
CA ASP A 118 5.81 -7.09 6.77
C ASP A 118 5.71 -5.56 6.83
N LEU A 119 4.64 -4.99 6.30
CA LEU A 119 4.44 -3.56 6.27
C LEU A 119 4.36 -2.95 7.67
N LEU A 120 3.76 -3.68 8.61
CA LEU A 120 3.65 -3.23 9.99
C LEU A 120 4.93 -3.45 10.79
N MET A 121 5.78 -4.40 10.38
CA MET A 121 7.02 -4.75 11.08
C MET A 121 8.25 -4.08 10.52
N LEU A 122 8.29 -3.84 9.20
CA LEU A 122 9.49 -3.36 8.51
C LEU A 122 9.50 -1.85 8.37
N SER A 123 10.68 -1.30 8.09
CA SER A 123 10.84 0.10 7.77
C SER A 123 10.20 0.42 6.41
N TYR A 124 9.96 1.69 6.15
CA TYR A 124 9.48 2.19 4.86
C TYR A 124 10.34 1.66 3.70
N GLN A 125 11.66 1.74 3.84
CA GLN A 125 12.62 1.34 2.81
C GLN A 125 12.52 -0.16 2.51
N SER A 126 12.52 -0.99 3.54
CA SER A 126 12.43 -2.44 3.39
C SER A 126 11.11 -2.87 2.76
N THR A 127 10.02 -2.21 3.13
CA THR A 127 8.70 -2.47 2.55
C THR A 127 8.70 -2.18 1.05
N TRP A 128 9.25 -1.03 0.65
CA TRP A 128 9.31 -0.67 -0.76
C TRP A 128 10.26 -1.57 -1.56
N LYS A 129 11.38 -2.00 -0.99
CA LYS A 129 12.25 -2.97 -1.67
C LYS A 129 11.51 -4.26 -1.98
N SER A 130 10.79 -4.79 -1.01
CA SER A 130 9.99 -6.00 -1.19
C SER A 130 8.88 -5.78 -2.24
N ALA A 131 8.18 -4.68 -2.17
CA ALA A 131 7.10 -4.35 -3.10
C ALA A 131 7.62 -4.18 -4.53
N LEU A 132 8.74 -3.48 -4.71
CA LEU A 132 9.33 -3.27 -6.03
C LEU A 132 9.82 -4.57 -6.65
N SER A 133 10.35 -5.49 -5.85
CA SER A 133 10.75 -6.81 -6.33
C SER A 133 9.56 -7.56 -6.92
N ARG A 134 8.42 -7.55 -6.23
CA ARG A 134 7.19 -8.19 -6.69
C ARG A 134 6.56 -7.47 -7.88
N LEU A 135 6.47 -6.15 -7.79
CA LEU A 135 5.86 -5.31 -8.84
C LEU A 135 6.69 -5.30 -10.11
N GLY A 136 8.02 -5.38 -10.00
CA GLY A 136 8.89 -5.42 -11.15
C GLY A 136 8.57 -6.56 -12.10
N VAL A 137 8.23 -7.73 -11.56
CA VAL A 137 7.81 -8.88 -12.37
C VAL A 137 6.48 -8.61 -13.07
N VAL A 138 5.50 -8.05 -12.35
CA VAL A 138 4.17 -7.74 -12.90
C VAL A 138 4.26 -6.67 -13.99
N PHE A 139 4.96 -5.57 -13.71
CA PHE A 139 5.11 -4.49 -14.69
C PHE A 139 5.93 -4.94 -15.91
N GLY A 140 6.97 -5.75 -15.71
CA GLY A 140 7.73 -6.31 -16.80
C GLY A 140 6.89 -7.17 -17.73
N ALA A 141 5.98 -7.97 -17.17
CA ALA A 141 5.08 -8.82 -17.95
C ALA A 141 4.05 -8.00 -18.73
N GLN A 142 3.52 -6.91 -18.15
CA GLN A 142 2.46 -6.09 -18.78
C GLN A 142 3.00 -5.01 -19.71
N PHE A 143 4.09 -4.37 -19.35
CA PHE A 143 4.59 -3.18 -20.05
C PHE A 143 5.97 -3.37 -20.67
N GLY A 144 6.54 -4.56 -20.60
CA GLY A 144 7.89 -4.85 -21.08
C GLY A 144 8.96 -4.51 -20.03
N GLN A 145 10.17 -5.01 -20.24
CA GLN A 145 11.28 -4.84 -19.30
C GLN A 145 11.79 -3.40 -19.21
N GLU A 146 11.29 -2.53 -20.09
CA GLU A 146 11.78 -1.16 -20.21
C GLU A 146 10.90 -0.12 -19.51
N TRP A 147 9.90 -0.54 -18.74
CA TRP A 147 8.97 0.40 -18.12
C TRP A 147 9.66 1.43 -17.20
N ARG A 148 10.80 1.07 -16.60
CA ARG A 148 11.57 1.98 -15.74
C ARG A 148 12.34 3.05 -16.51
N LYS A 149 12.55 2.87 -17.81
CA LYS A 149 13.30 3.84 -18.63
C LYS A 149 12.55 5.16 -18.77
N THR A 150 11.22 5.11 -18.74
CA THR A 150 10.41 6.29 -18.60
C THR A 150 10.58 6.76 -17.15
N GLU A 151 10.98 7.99 -16.94
CA GLU A 151 11.24 8.50 -15.59
C GLU A 151 12.46 7.85 -14.92
N LYS A 152 13.49 7.52 -15.69
CA LYS A 152 14.70 6.86 -15.18
C LYS A 152 15.33 7.60 -14.00
N GLU A 153 15.40 8.92 -14.06
CA GLU A 153 16.00 9.74 -13.00
C GLU A 153 15.27 9.54 -11.66
N PHE A 154 13.94 9.48 -11.71
CA PHE A 154 13.14 9.25 -10.51
C PHE A 154 13.45 7.87 -9.90
N TRP A 155 13.46 6.83 -10.72
CA TRP A 155 13.67 5.46 -10.21
C TRP A 155 15.07 5.26 -9.68
N ASP A 156 16.07 5.78 -10.37
CA ASP A 156 17.46 5.70 -9.93
C ASP A 156 17.67 6.38 -8.59
N LYS A 157 17.09 7.56 -8.42
CA LYS A 157 17.17 8.30 -7.17
C LYS A 157 16.43 7.58 -6.05
N PHE A 158 15.24 7.08 -6.33
CA PHE A 158 14.42 6.37 -5.33
C PHE A 158 15.14 5.14 -4.80
N GLU A 159 15.70 4.33 -5.69
CA GLU A 159 16.45 3.13 -5.32
C GLU A 159 17.72 3.48 -4.51
N ARG A 160 18.43 4.52 -4.89
CA ARG A 160 19.61 4.99 -4.14
C ARG A 160 19.24 5.45 -2.74
N ASP A 161 18.16 6.20 -2.61
CA ASP A 161 17.69 6.69 -1.30
C ASP A 161 17.34 5.53 -0.38
N LEU A 162 16.71 4.47 -0.90
CA LEU A 162 16.42 3.27 -0.12
C LEU A 162 17.69 2.58 0.36
N GLU A 163 18.68 2.44 -0.50
CA GLU A 163 19.95 1.79 -0.16
C GLU A 163 20.76 2.59 0.88
N ILE A 164 20.87 3.90 0.70
CA ILE A 164 21.59 4.76 1.63
C ILE A 164 20.97 4.70 3.02
N THR A 165 19.65 4.76 3.11
CA THR A 165 18.95 4.73 4.39
C THR A 165 19.17 3.40 5.12
N GLU A 166 19.14 2.28 4.40
CA GLU A 166 19.41 0.97 4.98
C GLU A 166 20.84 0.87 5.48
N SER A 167 21.81 1.33 4.70
CA SER A 167 23.21 1.34 5.11
C SER A 167 23.42 2.14 6.38
N THR A 168 22.78 3.30 6.49
CA THR A 168 22.86 4.14 7.67
C THR A 168 22.28 3.46 8.90
N ILE A 169 21.17 2.75 8.75
CA ILE A 169 20.54 2.01 9.83
C ILE A 169 21.43 0.85 10.31
N ILE A 170 22.06 0.13 9.39
CA ILE A 170 22.93 -1.00 9.70
C ILE A 170 24.19 -0.54 10.44
N GLU A 171 24.74 0.61 10.06
CA GLU A 171 25.96 1.17 10.66
C GLU A 171 25.74 1.79 12.04
N SER A 172 24.51 2.13 12.37
CA SER A 172 24.17 2.73 13.65
C SER A 172 23.78 1.68 14.69
#